data_0584b0bc98e68b8e0b34f74d0dcaa6f2
#
_entry.id   0584b0bc98e68b8e0b34f74d0dcaa6f2
#
_cell.length_a   1.000
_cell.length_b   1.000
_cell.length_c   1.000
_cell.angle_alpha   90.00
_cell.angle_beta   90.00
_cell.angle_gamma   90.00
#
_symmetry.space_group_name_H-M   'P 1'
#
loop_
_entity.id
_entity.type
_entity.pdbx_description
1 polymer ?
#
loop_
_entity_poly.entity_id
_entity_poly.type
_entity_poly.pdbx_seq_one_letter_code
_entity_poly.pdbx_strand_id
1 'polypeptide(L)'
;QMIRALAVESESRGTDAAGIAYNSGGSLHVYKRPGPAHKLNFFIPEDAHVVTGHSRMTTQGKAKYNRNNHPFTGNVPGTRFALAHNGVLYNDRTLRREKKLPKTNIETDSYVAVQLIEQQGALTPASLKTMAEAVEGSFVFTVLDEEDSFWFVKGDNPLCLVQYPRLGLYVYASTREILHMALEKTWLGREKPVQILVDSGEILNITPEGARLSEHFVQASGFGGWYLNRRGGHFCTPYVSRAERQYLRELKNIAAYLGYSGEEIDAMLADGWSTDEIEEAIYGC
;
A
#
# COMPACT_ATOMS: atom_id res chain seq x y z
N GLN A 1 13.57 17.37 -5.44
CA GLN A 1 12.91 17.31 -6.75
C GLN A 1 12.19 15.96 -6.94
N MET A 2 12.86 14.82 -6.76
CA MET A 2 12.30 13.47 -6.97
C MET A 2 11.05 13.20 -6.11
N ILE A 3 11.11 13.42 -4.78
CA ILE A 3 9.96 13.20 -3.89
C ILE A 3 8.74 14.02 -4.32
N ARG A 4 8.96 15.27 -4.78
CA ARG A 4 7.86 16.09 -5.29
C ARG A 4 7.27 15.51 -6.59
N ALA A 5 8.10 15.02 -7.51
CA ALA A 5 7.61 14.38 -8.73
C ALA A 5 6.78 13.14 -8.42
N LEU A 6 7.31 12.23 -7.58
CA LEU A 6 6.57 11.03 -7.14
C LEU A 6 5.24 11.39 -6.46
N ALA A 7 5.23 12.37 -5.56
CA ALA A 7 4.02 12.77 -4.85
C ALA A 7 2.97 13.36 -5.81
N VAL A 8 3.37 14.16 -6.79
CA VAL A 8 2.47 14.76 -7.79
C VAL A 8 1.92 13.70 -8.74
N GLU A 9 2.75 12.80 -9.27
CA GLU A 9 2.25 11.73 -10.14
C GLU A 9 1.34 10.74 -9.38
N SER A 10 1.58 10.54 -8.09
CA SER A 10 0.71 9.73 -7.24
C SER A 10 -0.67 10.36 -6.98
N GLU A 11 -0.94 11.59 -7.42
CA GLU A 11 -2.28 12.19 -7.33
C GLU A 11 -3.31 11.46 -8.19
N SER A 12 -2.90 10.71 -9.20
CA SER A 12 -3.78 9.80 -9.92
C SER A 12 -4.45 8.76 -9.01
N ARG A 13 -3.85 8.46 -7.84
CA ARG A 13 -4.40 7.57 -6.81
C ARG A 13 -5.24 8.30 -5.76
N GLY A 14 -5.18 9.63 -5.70
CA GLY A 14 -6.00 10.44 -4.80
C GLY A 14 -5.41 11.80 -4.48
N THR A 15 -6.30 12.77 -4.29
CA THR A 15 -5.97 14.19 -4.06
C THR A 15 -6.50 14.74 -2.74
N ASP A 16 -7.09 13.90 -1.89
CA ASP A 16 -7.76 14.34 -0.65
C ASP A 16 -6.76 14.70 0.44
N ALA A 17 -5.62 14.03 0.47
CA ALA A 17 -4.52 14.34 1.37
C ALA A 17 -3.22 13.76 0.82
N ALA A 18 -2.09 14.34 1.23
CA ALA A 18 -0.79 13.75 0.98
C ALA A 18 0.11 13.87 2.22
N GLY A 19 1.08 12.95 2.32
CA GLY A 19 2.02 12.96 3.42
C GLY A 19 3.28 12.16 3.12
N ILE A 20 4.32 12.44 3.90
CA ILE A 20 5.61 11.76 3.84
C ILE A 20 6.09 11.41 5.24
N ALA A 21 6.94 10.41 5.34
CA ALA A 21 7.75 10.13 6.52
C ALA A 21 9.20 9.92 6.12
N TYR A 22 10.11 10.33 6.99
CA TYR A 22 11.57 10.22 6.83
C TYR A 22 12.25 10.31 8.19
N ASN A 23 13.49 9.84 8.27
CA ASN A 23 14.33 10.05 9.43
C ASN A 23 15.29 11.23 9.20
N SER A 24 15.53 12.03 10.24
CA SER A 24 16.50 13.12 10.27
C SER A 24 16.87 13.42 11.71
N GLY A 25 18.14 13.70 11.96
CA GLY A 25 18.64 13.99 13.32
C GLY A 25 18.39 12.84 14.32
N GLY A 26 18.38 11.58 13.84
CA GLY A 26 18.12 10.41 14.68
C GLY A 26 16.65 10.23 15.11
N SER A 27 15.70 10.85 14.42
CA SER A 27 14.29 10.78 14.77
C SER A 27 13.40 10.62 13.54
N LEU A 28 12.29 9.90 13.70
CA LEU A 28 11.26 9.75 12.68
C LEU A 28 10.36 10.99 12.60
N HIS A 29 10.27 11.57 11.42
CA HIS A 29 9.43 12.71 11.12
C HIS A 29 8.29 12.32 10.19
N VAL A 30 7.08 12.81 10.48
CA VAL A 30 5.90 12.62 9.63
C VAL A 30 5.28 13.98 9.34
N TYR A 31 5.22 14.32 8.06
CA TYR A 31 4.50 15.49 7.57
C TYR A 31 3.35 15.05 6.69
N LYS A 32 2.14 15.46 7.02
CA LYS A 32 0.93 15.15 6.24
C LYS A 32 -0.11 16.25 6.37
N ARG A 33 -0.86 16.49 5.29
CA ARG A 33 -1.90 17.53 5.23
C ARG A 33 -3.04 17.09 4.33
N PRO A 34 -4.27 17.57 4.59
CA PRO A 34 -5.36 17.52 3.62
C PRO A 34 -5.01 18.31 2.37
N GLY A 35 -5.44 17.80 1.21
CA GLY A 35 -5.28 18.41 -0.10
C GLY A 35 -4.25 17.71 -0.98
N PRO A 36 -4.23 18.08 -2.27
CA PRO A 36 -3.37 17.44 -3.27
C PRO A 36 -1.89 17.78 -3.05
N ALA A 37 -1.04 16.82 -3.41
CA ALA A 37 0.41 16.89 -3.19
C ALA A 37 1.07 18.09 -3.87
N HIS A 38 0.59 18.51 -5.07
CA HIS A 38 1.14 19.65 -5.79
C HIS A 38 1.01 20.99 -5.02
N LYS A 39 0.06 21.07 -4.07
CA LYS A 39 -0.15 22.25 -3.21
C LYS A 39 0.67 22.19 -1.91
N LEU A 40 1.33 21.07 -1.64
CA LEU A 40 2.10 20.89 -0.41
C LEU A 40 3.58 21.12 -0.67
N ASN A 41 4.27 21.64 0.34
CA ASN A 41 5.72 21.77 0.33
C ASN A 41 6.32 20.64 1.18
N PHE A 42 6.94 19.68 0.50
CA PHE A 42 7.70 18.60 1.15
C PHE A 42 9.15 19.08 1.29
N PHE A 43 9.53 19.38 2.51
CA PHE A 43 10.93 19.64 2.84
C PHE A 43 11.57 18.33 3.29
N ILE A 44 12.65 17.94 2.60
CA ILE A 44 13.44 16.75 2.93
C ILE A 44 14.82 17.24 3.34
N PRO A 45 15.24 17.00 4.59
CA PRO A 45 16.59 17.31 5.04
C PRO A 45 17.65 16.51 4.28
N GLU A 46 18.88 17.04 4.21
CA GLU A 46 19.98 16.39 3.48
C GLU A 46 20.43 15.07 4.10
N ASP A 47 20.23 14.90 5.40
CA ASP A 47 20.53 13.68 6.15
C ASP A 47 19.43 12.62 6.09
N ALA A 48 18.33 12.90 5.41
CA ALA A 48 17.27 11.91 5.21
C ALA A 48 17.64 10.93 4.09
N HIS A 49 17.94 9.68 4.44
CA HIS A 49 18.31 8.64 3.49
C HIS A 49 17.12 7.87 2.94
N VAL A 50 16.08 7.69 3.73
CA VAL A 50 14.86 6.97 3.36
C VAL A 50 13.65 7.88 3.51
N VAL A 51 12.82 7.92 2.47
CA VAL A 51 11.57 8.69 2.46
C VAL A 51 10.45 7.82 1.93
N THR A 52 9.36 7.74 2.67
CA THR A 52 8.11 7.13 2.20
C THR A 52 7.04 8.20 2.04
N GLY A 53 6.10 7.99 1.11
CA GLY A 53 5.02 8.94 0.87
C GLY A 53 3.71 8.25 0.51
N HIS A 54 2.61 9.02 0.60
CA HIS A 54 1.29 8.53 0.24
C HIS A 54 0.41 9.69 -0.23
N SER A 55 -0.26 9.51 -1.38
CA SER A 55 -1.35 10.36 -1.86
C SER A 55 -2.67 9.62 -1.65
N ARG A 56 -3.59 10.26 -0.90
CA ARG A 56 -4.78 9.60 -0.37
C ARG A 56 -6.02 9.89 -1.19
N MET A 57 -6.75 8.86 -1.56
CA MET A 57 -8.17 8.90 -1.87
C MET A 57 -8.95 8.42 -0.63
N THR A 58 -9.98 9.15 -0.25
CA THR A 58 -10.73 8.86 0.98
C THR A 58 -11.75 7.75 0.74
N THR A 59 -11.49 6.60 1.28
CA THR A 59 -12.44 5.47 1.34
C THR A 59 -13.16 5.44 2.68
N GLN A 60 -12.43 5.65 3.78
CA GLN A 60 -12.94 5.65 5.14
C GLN A 60 -12.27 6.73 5.99
N GLY A 61 -13.05 7.40 6.87
CA GLY A 61 -12.58 8.53 7.67
C GLY A 61 -12.41 9.83 6.86
N LYS A 62 -12.58 10.98 7.49
CA LYS A 62 -12.56 12.29 6.82
C LYS A 62 -11.12 12.79 6.66
N ALA A 63 -10.67 13.08 5.42
CA ALA A 63 -9.33 13.59 5.11
C ALA A 63 -9.03 14.94 5.80
N LYS A 64 -10.04 15.77 6.08
CA LYS A 64 -9.86 17.04 6.80
C LYS A 64 -9.24 16.88 8.19
N TYR A 65 -9.40 15.70 8.80
CA TYR A 65 -8.74 15.39 10.06
C TYR A 65 -7.39 14.73 9.77
N ASN A 66 -6.33 15.45 10.02
CA ASN A 66 -4.97 15.02 9.68
C ASN A 66 -4.56 13.69 10.32
N ARG A 67 -5.17 13.31 11.45
CA ARG A 67 -5.01 11.99 12.08
C ARG A 67 -5.42 10.82 11.19
N ASN A 68 -6.34 11.04 10.25
CA ASN A 68 -6.84 10.03 9.32
C ASN A 68 -5.97 9.88 8.06
N ASN A 69 -4.94 10.71 7.90
CA ASN A 69 -4.10 10.71 6.70
C ASN A 69 -2.82 9.92 6.93
N HIS A 70 -2.30 9.33 5.85
CA HIS A 70 -1.04 8.60 5.86
C HIS A 70 0.17 9.53 5.74
N PRO A 71 1.35 9.08 6.16
CA PRO A 71 1.63 7.87 6.94
C PRO A 71 1.12 7.98 8.39
N PHE A 72 0.79 6.82 9.00
CA PHE A 72 0.48 6.72 10.43
C PHE A 72 1.73 6.41 11.22
N THR A 73 1.86 6.99 12.40
CA THR A 73 2.91 6.60 13.35
C THR A 73 2.43 5.48 14.26
N GLY A 74 3.29 4.49 14.44
CA GLY A 74 3.18 3.46 15.46
C GLY A 74 4.40 3.47 16.37
N ASN A 75 4.27 2.81 17.51
CA ASN A 75 5.32 2.75 18.52
C ASN A 75 5.37 1.35 19.14
N VAL A 76 6.56 0.76 19.14
CA VAL A 76 6.85 -0.48 19.85
C VAL A 76 8.05 -0.26 20.76
N PRO A 77 8.27 -1.08 21.82
CA PRO A 77 9.44 -0.95 22.66
C PRO A 77 10.74 -0.85 21.84
N GLY A 78 11.45 0.26 21.99
CA GLY A 78 12.75 0.49 21.36
C GLY A 78 12.71 1.14 19.98
N THR A 79 11.55 1.28 19.30
CA THR A 79 11.50 1.99 18.01
C THR A 79 10.11 2.55 17.68
N ARG A 80 10.10 3.65 16.96
CA ARG A 80 8.90 4.18 16.30
C ARG A 80 8.94 3.81 14.83
N PHE A 81 7.78 3.78 14.22
CA PHE A 81 7.67 3.53 12.78
C PHE A 81 6.57 4.35 12.14
N ALA A 82 6.67 4.54 10.84
CA ALA A 82 5.65 5.13 10.00
C ALA A 82 5.11 4.08 9.04
N LEU A 83 3.78 3.97 8.93
CA LEU A 83 3.11 3.03 8.05
C LEU A 83 2.21 3.78 7.08
N ALA A 84 2.34 3.48 5.78
CA ALA A 84 1.37 3.87 4.77
C ALA A 84 0.73 2.62 4.16
N HIS A 85 -0.51 2.76 3.67
CA HIS A 85 -1.33 1.69 3.12
C HIS A 85 -1.92 2.12 1.79
N ASN A 86 -1.63 1.39 0.75
CA ASN A 86 -2.33 1.43 -0.52
C ASN A 86 -3.30 0.24 -0.56
N GLY A 87 -4.61 0.52 -0.52
CA GLY A 87 -5.64 -0.52 -0.51
C GLY A 87 -6.80 -0.22 0.43
N VAL A 88 -7.62 -1.25 0.67
CA VAL A 88 -8.80 -1.19 1.55
C VAL A 88 -8.89 -2.48 2.37
N LEU A 89 -9.03 -2.34 3.70
CA LEU A 89 -9.26 -3.47 4.59
C LEU A 89 -10.75 -3.59 4.94
N TYR A 90 -11.26 -4.80 4.92
CA TYR A 90 -12.70 -5.07 5.14
C TYR A 90 -13.03 -5.50 6.56
N ASN A 91 -12.06 -6.08 7.28
CA ASN A 91 -12.25 -6.65 8.60
C ASN A 91 -11.74 -5.78 9.76
N ASP A 92 -11.41 -4.50 9.53
CA ASP A 92 -10.85 -3.59 10.53
C ASP A 92 -11.69 -3.53 11.83
N ARG A 93 -13.02 -3.45 11.72
CA ARG A 93 -13.93 -3.39 12.86
C ARG A 93 -13.96 -4.71 13.64
N THR A 94 -13.91 -5.82 12.92
CA THR A 94 -13.87 -7.17 13.49
C THR A 94 -12.58 -7.37 14.26
N LEU A 95 -11.44 -7.03 13.64
CA LEU A 95 -10.12 -7.12 14.28
C LEU A 95 -10.04 -6.25 15.54
N ARG A 96 -10.52 -5.01 15.49
CA ARG A 96 -10.54 -4.12 16.68
C ARG A 96 -11.26 -4.77 17.86
N ARG A 97 -12.40 -5.41 17.61
CA ARG A 97 -13.20 -6.08 18.63
C ARG A 97 -12.54 -7.37 19.13
N GLU A 98 -12.15 -8.26 18.23
CA GLU A 98 -11.67 -9.59 18.55
C GLU A 98 -10.28 -9.57 19.18
N LYS A 99 -9.38 -8.73 18.65
CA LYS A 99 -8.04 -8.54 19.19
C LYS A 99 -8.02 -7.57 20.38
N LYS A 100 -9.17 -6.99 20.76
CA LYS A 100 -9.30 -6.00 21.85
C LYS A 100 -8.32 -4.84 21.70
N LEU A 101 -8.18 -4.33 20.46
CA LEU A 101 -7.25 -3.25 20.17
C LEU A 101 -7.63 -1.96 20.91
N PRO A 102 -6.66 -1.13 21.27
CA PRO A 102 -6.92 0.13 21.96
C PRO A 102 -7.91 1.03 21.21
N LYS A 103 -8.78 1.73 21.94
CA LYS A 103 -9.69 2.71 21.34
C LYS A 103 -8.88 3.85 20.72
N THR A 104 -9.29 4.30 19.55
CA THR A 104 -8.65 5.40 18.82
C THR A 104 -9.68 6.32 18.21
N ASN A 105 -9.29 7.58 17.98
CA ASN A 105 -10.08 8.56 17.22
C ASN A 105 -9.67 8.59 15.72
N ILE A 106 -8.78 7.70 15.28
CA ILE A 106 -8.43 7.50 13.88
C ILE A 106 -9.51 6.62 13.26
N GLU A 107 -10.14 7.12 12.20
CA GLU A 107 -11.37 6.56 11.64
C GLU A 107 -11.11 5.64 10.45
N THR A 108 -9.84 5.49 10.00
CA THR A 108 -9.48 4.68 8.82
C THR A 108 -9.34 3.19 9.16
N ASP A 109 -9.66 2.36 8.19
CA ASP A 109 -9.37 0.92 8.19
C ASP A 109 -7.88 0.62 8.39
N SER A 110 -7.04 1.35 7.67
CA SER A 110 -5.58 1.16 7.63
C SER A 110 -4.92 1.20 9.01
N TYR A 111 -5.46 1.98 9.97
CA TYR A 111 -4.83 2.13 11.28
C TYR A 111 -4.85 0.84 12.12
N VAL A 112 -5.71 -0.11 11.77
CA VAL A 112 -5.70 -1.43 12.43
C VAL A 112 -4.38 -2.16 12.26
N ALA A 113 -3.71 -1.98 11.10
CA ALA A 113 -2.40 -2.58 10.85
C ALA A 113 -1.33 -2.06 11.82
N VAL A 114 -1.33 -0.74 12.08
CA VAL A 114 -0.45 -0.16 13.11
C VAL A 114 -0.71 -0.78 14.48
N GLN A 115 -1.98 -0.84 14.90
CA GLN A 115 -2.36 -1.37 16.20
C GLN A 115 -2.01 -2.86 16.35
N LEU A 116 -2.10 -3.66 15.27
CA LEU A 116 -1.70 -5.06 15.28
C LEU A 116 -0.19 -5.22 15.46
N ILE A 117 0.62 -4.38 14.83
CA ILE A 117 2.08 -4.37 15.03
C ILE A 117 2.42 -3.94 16.46
N GLU A 118 1.81 -2.87 16.96
CA GLU A 118 1.99 -2.39 18.33
C GLU A 118 1.63 -3.49 19.37
N GLN A 119 0.57 -4.26 19.11
CA GLN A 119 0.15 -5.36 19.98
C GLN A 119 1.17 -6.50 20.04
N GLN A 120 1.96 -6.72 18.98
CA GLN A 120 3.06 -7.70 18.99
C GLN A 120 4.26 -7.23 19.82
N GLY A 121 4.37 -5.93 20.11
CA GLY A 121 5.43 -5.36 20.93
C GLY A 121 6.80 -5.29 20.25
N ALA A 122 6.90 -5.54 18.94
CA ALA A 122 8.13 -5.43 18.18
C ALA A 122 7.83 -5.17 16.69
N LEU A 123 8.72 -4.46 16.01
CA LEU A 123 8.69 -4.34 14.55
C LEU A 123 9.70 -5.33 13.95
N THR A 124 9.21 -6.46 13.51
CA THR A 124 9.99 -7.59 12.98
C THR A 124 9.26 -8.21 11.79
N PRO A 125 9.94 -9.01 10.94
CA PRO A 125 9.26 -9.79 9.91
C PRO A 125 8.11 -10.64 10.47
N ALA A 126 8.28 -11.23 11.65
CA ALA A 126 7.25 -12.05 12.30
C ALA A 126 6.01 -11.23 12.72
N SER A 127 6.19 -10.01 13.24
CA SER A 127 5.07 -9.14 13.60
C SER A 127 4.35 -8.61 12.35
N LEU A 128 5.09 -8.26 11.30
CA LEU A 128 4.53 -7.86 10.01
C LEU A 128 3.75 -9.02 9.36
N LYS A 129 4.29 -10.24 9.42
CA LYS A 129 3.60 -11.44 8.97
C LYS A 129 2.29 -11.66 9.73
N THR A 130 2.34 -11.61 11.06
CA THR A 130 1.14 -11.76 11.91
C THR A 130 0.08 -10.70 11.58
N MET A 131 0.48 -9.47 11.33
CA MET A 131 -0.42 -8.39 10.90
C MET A 131 -1.00 -8.68 9.52
N ALA A 132 -0.15 -9.03 8.55
CA ALA A 132 -0.57 -9.28 7.16
C ALA A 132 -1.52 -10.47 7.02
N GLU A 133 -1.30 -11.54 7.81
CA GLU A 133 -2.17 -12.73 7.84
C GLU A 133 -3.50 -12.48 8.58
N ALA A 134 -3.58 -11.45 9.42
CA ALA A 134 -4.80 -11.11 10.15
C ALA A 134 -5.74 -10.19 9.37
N VAL A 135 -5.20 -9.33 8.49
CA VAL A 135 -6.01 -8.39 7.74
C VAL A 135 -6.65 -9.04 6.50
N GLU A 136 -7.86 -8.63 6.19
CA GLU A 136 -8.59 -9.05 4.99
C GLU A 136 -8.85 -7.83 4.12
N GLY A 137 -8.54 -7.94 2.84
CA GLY A 137 -8.69 -6.84 1.87
C GLY A 137 -7.51 -6.77 0.92
N SER A 138 -7.52 -5.76 0.09
CA SER A 138 -6.42 -5.46 -0.81
C SER A 138 -5.41 -4.55 -0.14
N PHE A 139 -4.11 -4.83 -0.25
CA PHE A 139 -3.11 -4.00 0.40
C PHE A 139 -1.69 -4.11 -0.17
N VAL A 140 -0.99 -3.00 -0.12
CA VAL A 140 0.45 -2.90 0.04
C VAL A 140 0.71 -1.97 1.21
N PHE A 141 1.39 -2.46 2.24
CA PHE A 141 1.89 -1.60 3.30
C PHE A 141 3.35 -1.25 3.06
N THR A 142 3.69 -0.01 3.31
CA THR A 142 5.08 0.43 3.44
C THR A 142 5.33 0.85 4.88
N VAL A 143 6.43 0.38 5.45
CA VAL A 143 6.81 0.66 6.84
C VAL A 143 8.25 1.16 6.88
N LEU A 144 8.48 2.29 7.55
CA LEU A 144 9.79 2.89 7.81
C LEU A 144 9.99 2.98 9.32
N ASP A 145 11.07 2.44 9.86
CA ASP A 145 11.45 2.62 11.27
C ASP A 145 12.45 3.77 11.47
N GLU A 146 12.81 4.00 12.72
CA GLU A 146 13.77 5.05 13.11
C GLU A 146 15.22 4.73 12.75
N GLU A 147 15.51 3.49 12.30
CA GLU A 147 16.86 3.04 11.92
C GLU A 147 17.03 2.95 10.39
N ASP A 148 16.12 3.56 9.59
CA ASP A 148 16.09 3.52 8.13
C ASP A 148 15.87 2.12 7.53
N SER A 149 15.41 1.13 8.29
CA SER A 149 14.91 -0.11 7.70
C SER A 149 13.55 0.14 7.06
N PHE A 150 13.39 -0.35 5.85
CA PHE A 150 12.18 -0.14 5.06
C PHE A 150 11.56 -1.46 4.63
N TRP A 151 10.28 -1.64 4.90
CA TRP A 151 9.55 -2.84 4.51
C TRP A 151 8.44 -2.55 3.51
N PHE A 152 8.31 -3.44 2.54
CA PHE A 152 7.12 -3.61 1.73
C PHE A 152 6.42 -4.88 2.19
N VAL A 153 5.16 -4.79 2.60
CA VAL A 153 4.30 -5.93 2.87
C VAL A 153 3.28 -6.00 1.75
N LYS A 154 3.55 -6.84 0.78
CA LYS A 154 2.82 -6.91 -0.49
C LYS A 154 1.71 -7.95 -0.42
N GLY A 155 0.46 -7.48 -0.41
CA GLY A 155 -0.72 -8.30 -0.72
C GLY A 155 -0.97 -8.32 -2.22
N ASP A 156 -2.20 -8.14 -2.62
CA ASP A 156 -2.66 -8.16 -4.01
C ASP A 156 -2.60 -6.81 -4.74
N ASN A 157 -2.44 -5.69 -4.04
CA ASN A 157 -2.35 -4.37 -4.67
C ASN A 157 -1.03 -4.16 -5.43
N PRO A 158 -1.03 -3.36 -6.51
CA PRO A 158 0.14 -3.14 -7.32
C PRO A 158 1.26 -2.38 -6.58
N LEU A 159 2.49 -2.76 -6.90
CA LEU A 159 3.73 -2.14 -6.43
C LEU A 159 4.77 -2.20 -7.55
N CYS A 160 5.33 -1.06 -7.90
CA CYS A 160 6.49 -0.98 -8.79
C CYS A 160 7.70 -0.50 -8.01
N LEU A 161 8.73 -1.34 -7.95
CA LEU A 161 10.00 -1.07 -7.27
C LEU A 161 11.15 -1.23 -8.25
N VAL A 162 12.05 -0.26 -8.27
CA VAL A 162 13.26 -0.30 -9.07
C VAL A 162 14.49 0.04 -8.23
N GLN A 163 15.61 -0.51 -8.62
CA GLN A 163 16.92 -0.22 -8.05
C GLN A 163 17.81 0.42 -9.11
N TYR A 164 18.57 1.42 -8.71
CA TYR A 164 19.71 1.99 -9.43
C TYR A 164 21.00 1.50 -8.76
N PRO A 165 21.58 0.36 -9.18
CA PRO A 165 22.67 -0.29 -8.44
C PRO A 165 23.90 0.58 -8.29
N ARG A 166 24.23 1.39 -9.32
CA ARG A 166 25.39 2.31 -9.31
C ARG A 166 25.23 3.46 -8.30
N LEU A 167 24.01 3.74 -7.89
CA LEU A 167 23.68 4.84 -6.99
C LEU A 167 23.32 4.34 -5.58
N GLY A 168 23.19 3.02 -5.40
CA GLY A 168 22.67 2.44 -4.16
C GLY A 168 21.23 2.90 -3.86
N LEU A 169 20.45 3.29 -4.89
CA LEU A 169 19.15 3.93 -4.73
C LEU A 169 18.02 2.99 -5.13
N TYR A 170 17.00 2.91 -4.27
CA TYR A 170 15.70 2.29 -4.57
C TYR A 170 14.64 3.37 -4.76
N VAL A 171 13.76 3.19 -5.73
CA VAL A 171 12.61 4.08 -5.96
C VAL A 171 11.37 3.22 -6.21
N TYR A 172 10.26 3.60 -5.61
CA TYR A 172 9.01 2.87 -5.78
C TYR A 172 7.82 3.80 -6.00
N ALA A 173 6.78 3.26 -6.60
CA ALA A 173 5.44 3.83 -6.66
C ALA A 173 4.39 2.71 -6.65
N SER A 174 3.11 3.05 -6.54
CA SER A 174 2.02 2.07 -6.61
C SER A 174 1.90 1.44 -7.99
N THR A 175 2.23 2.15 -9.07
CA THR A 175 2.21 1.61 -10.44
C THR A 175 3.47 1.99 -11.21
N ARG A 176 3.75 1.22 -12.27
CA ARG A 176 4.86 1.51 -13.20
C ARG A 176 4.70 2.87 -13.88
N GLU A 177 3.48 3.22 -14.25
CA GLU A 177 3.18 4.48 -14.92
C GLU A 177 3.52 5.67 -14.04
N ILE A 178 3.04 5.70 -12.79
CA ILE A 178 3.38 6.76 -11.82
C ILE A 178 4.90 6.87 -11.66
N LEU A 179 5.58 5.73 -11.49
CA LEU A 179 7.02 5.71 -11.32
C LEU A 179 7.73 6.29 -12.55
N HIS A 180 7.36 5.84 -13.74
CA HIS A 180 7.96 6.28 -15.00
C HIS A 180 7.78 7.80 -15.21
N MET A 181 6.55 8.30 -15.11
CA MET A 181 6.25 9.73 -15.26
C MET A 181 7.00 10.60 -14.23
N ALA A 182 7.14 10.12 -13.00
CA ALA A 182 7.90 10.83 -11.98
C ALA A 182 9.40 10.85 -12.28
N LEU A 183 9.96 9.71 -12.71
CA LEU A 183 11.38 9.60 -13.02
C LEU A 183 11.79 10.43 -14.25
N GLU A 184 10.96 10.49 -15.29
CA GLU A 184 11.19 11.32 -16.47
C GLU A 184 11.34 12.82 -16.14
N LYS A 185 10.68 13.29 -15.07
CA LYS A 185 10.78 14.67 -14.58
C LYS A 185 12.05 14.94 -13.77
N THR A 186 12.92 13.94 -13.65
CA THR A 186 14.17 14.00 -12.90
C THR A 186 15.35 13.56 -13.76
N TRP A 187 16.55 13.79 -13.27
CA TRP A 187 17.75 13.29 -13.94
C TRP A 187 17.82 11.75 -14.01
N LEU A 188 17.11 11.04 -13.12
CA LEU A 188 17.02 9.57 -13.10
C LEU A 188 16.33 8.99 -14.34
N GLY A 189 15.51 9.74 -15.05
CA GLY A 189 14.89 9.32 -16.31
C GLY A 189 15.90 8.97 -17.41
N ARG A 190 17.17 9.37 -17.27
CA ARG A 190 18.28 9.03 -18.19
C ARG A 190 19.07 7.77 -17.75
N GLU A 191 18.87 7.32 -16.53
CA GLU A 191 19.52 6.15 -15.97
C GLU A 191 18.66 4.89 -16.24
N LYS A 192 19.33 3.73 -16.28
CA LYS A 192 18.64 2.44 -16.46
C LYS A 192 18.50 1.75 -15.11
N PRO A 193 17.32 1.71 -14.53
CA PRO A 193 17.07 0.95 -13.32
C PRO A 193 16.95 -0.54 -13.59
N VAL A 194 17.12 -1.34 -12.54
CA VAL A 194 16.78 -2.76 -12.49
C VAL A 194 15.45 -2.89 -11.75
N GLN A 195 14.47 -3.52 -12.37
CA GLN A 195 13.19 -3.79 -11.71
C GLN A 195 13.39 -4.85 -10.61
N ILE A 196 12.78 -4.63 -9.46
CA ILE A 196 12.70 -5.57 -8.37
C ILE A 196 11.25 -6.06 -8.32
N LEU A 197 11.06 -7.35 -8.55
CA LEU A 197 9.76 -7.97 -8.38
C LEU A 197 9.54 -8.25 -6.89
N VAL A 198 8.37 -7.91 -6.41
CA VAL A 198 7.89 -8.23 -5.07
C VAL A 198 6.59 -8.99 -5.26
N ASP A 199 6.56 -10.25 -4.85
CA ASP A 199 5.41 -11.11 -5.08
C ASP A 199 4.29 -10.88 -4.07
N SER A 200 3.05 -11.22 -4.45
CA SER A 200 1.95 -11.25 -3.49
C SER A 200 2.24 -12.28 -2.38
N GLY A 201 2.04 -11.90 -1.13
CA GLY A 201 2.44 -12.70 0.02
C GLY A 201 3.90 -12.52 0.46
N GLU A 202 4.59 -11.52 -0.07
CA GLU A 202 5.98 -11.22 0.30
C GLU A 202 6.10 -10.03 1.25
N ILE A 203 7.01 -10.16 2.21
CA ILE A 203 7.53 -9.07 3.05
C ILE A 203 8.97 -8.83 2.63
N LEU A 204 9.21 -7.79 1.87
CA LEU A 204 10.54 -7.37 1.46
C LEU A 204 11.06 -6.31 2.41
N ASN A 205 12.19 -6.56 3.07
CA ASN A 205 12.94 -5.56 3.83
C ASN A 205 14.11 -5.05 3.00
N ILE A 206 14.27 -3.74 2.95
CA ILE A 206 15.50 -3.07 2.51
C ILE A 206 16.17 -2.53 3.76
N THR A 207 17.33 -3.08 4.10
CA THR A 207 18.10 -2.65 5.29
C THR A 207 18.74 -1.28 5.08
N PRO A 208 19.19 -0.61 6.14
CA PRO A 208 19.93 0.66 6.02
C PRO A 208 21.15 0.60 5.10
N GLU A 209 21.80 -0.57 5.01
CA GLU A 209 22.93 -0.83 4.11
C GLU A 209 22.49 -1.14 2.67
N GLY A 210 21.18 -1.17 2.40
CA GLY A 210 20.62 -1.46 1.09
C GLY A 210 20.55 -2.95 0.74
N ALA A 211 20.75 -3.86 1.70
CA ALA A 211 20.54 -5.28 1.50
C ALA A 211 19.04 -5.60 1.47
N ARG A 212 18.65 -6.63 0.72
CA ARG A 212 17.28 -7.11 0.62
C ARG A 212 17.14 -8.42 1.36
N LEU A 213 16.14 -8.47 2.26
CA LEU A 213 15.74 -9.66 2.99
C LEU A 213 14.26 -9.91 2.72
N SER A 214 13.91 -11.15 2.45
CA SER A 214 12.55 -11.53 2.07
C SER A 214 11.99 -12.61 2.99
N GLU A 215 10.74 -12.44 3.39
CA GLU A 215 9.93 -13.38 4.14
C GLU A 215 8.58 -13.51 3.45
N HIS A 216 7.85 -14.60 3.73
CA HIS A 216 6.54 -14.84 3.12
C HIS A 216 5.43 -15.01 4.16
N PHE A 217 4.24 -14.57 3.78
CA PHE A 217 3.01 -14.78 4.54
C PHE A 217 1.91 -15.33 3.64
N VAL A 218 0.89 -15.92 4.25
CA VAL A 218 -0.31 -16.38 3.55
C VAL A 218 -1.39 -15.32 3.71
N GLN A 219 -1.69 -14.60 2.63
CA GLN A 219 -2.78 -13.63 2.66
C GLN A 219 -4.10 -14.36 2.94
N ALA A 220 -4.87 -13.89 3.93
CA ALA A 220 -6.22 -14.35 4.14
C ALA A 220 -7.01 -14.03 2.87
N SER A 221 -7.49 -15.07 2.19
CA SER A 221 -8.12 -14.97 0.88
C SER A 221 -9.38 -14.12 0.94
N GLY A 222 -9.25 -12.86 0.59
CA GLY A 222 -10.33 -11.88 0.47
C GLY A 222 -10.98 -11.88 -0.90
N PHE A 223 -10.54 -12.54 -1.88
CA PHE A 223 -11.17 -12.74 -3.20
C PHE A 223 -10.42 -13.85 -3.94
N GLY A 224 -11.08 -14.95 -4.23
CA GLY A 224 -10.53 -15.98 -5.12
C GLY A 224 -10.29 -17.35 -4.51
N GLY A 225 -10.70 -17.60 -3.29
CA GLY A 225 -10.70 -18.94 -2.73
C GLY A 225 -11.88 -19.80 -3.23
N TRP A 226 -11.93 -20.09 -4.53
CA TRP A 226 -12.71 -21.22 -5.05
C TRP A 226 -12.01 -22.52 -4.68
N TYR A 227 -11.85 -22.82 -3.39
CA TYR A 227 -11.50 -24.16 -2.99
C TYR A 227 -12.77 -25.00 -2.81
N LEU A 228 -12.95 -25.90 -3.76
CA LEU A 228 -13.84 -27.05 -3.73
C LEU A 228 -13.82 -27.69 -2.35
N ASN A 229 -14.77 -27.32 -1.49
CA ASN A 229 -15.14 -28.15 -0.38
C ASN A 229 -16.00 -29.31 -0.93
N ARG A 230 -15.33 -30.38 -1.28
CA ARG A 230 -15.92 -31.61 -1.83
C ARG A 230 -16.64 -32.35 -0.72
N ARG A 231 -17.78 -31.79 -0.24
CA ARG A 231 -18.85 -32.55 0.45
C ARG A 231 -20.12 -31.70 0.53
N GLY A 232 -21.12 -32.06 -0.29
CA GLY A 232 -22.53 -31.73 -0.11
C GLY A 232 -22.96 -30.35 -0.60
N GLY A 233 -23.60 -30.35 -1.76
CA GLY A 233 -24.14 -29.19 -2.46
C GLY A 233 -24.98 -28.23 -1.64
N HIS A 234 -24.60 -27.01 -1.74
CA HIS A 234 -25.44 -25.82 -1.87
C HIS A 234 -24.53 -24.69 -2.39
N PHE A 235 -24.88 -24.12 -3.52
CA PHE A 235 -24.22 -22.93 -4.05
C PHE A 235 -24.51 -21.75 -3.11
N CYS A 236 -23.57 -21.43 -2.22
CA CYS A 236 -23.55 -20.13 -1.57
C CYS A 236 -22.79 -19.16 -2.49
N THR A 237 -23.50 -18.20 -3.08
CA THR A 237 -22.87 -17.04 -3.69
C THR A 237 -21.99 -16.35 -2.63
N PRO A 238 -20.71 -16.07 -2.92
CA PRO A 238 -19.84 -15.38 -1.98
C PRO A 238 -20.46 -14.03 -1.60
N TYR A 239 -20.43 -13.69 -0.32
CA TYR A 239 -20.85 -12.37 0.14
C TYR A 239 -19.85 -11.33 -0.36
N VAL A 240 -20.19 -10.68 -1.47
CA VAL A 240 -19.42 -9.56 -2.02
C VAL A 240 -19.75 -8.31 -1.20
N SER A 241 -18.77 -7.72 -0.53
CA SER A 241 -18.95 -6.54 0.29
C SER A 241 -19.45 -5.34 -0.53
N ARG A 242 -20.05 -4.33 0.14
CA ARG A 242 -20.53 -3.12 -0.55
C ARG A 242 -19.38 -2.34 -1.20
N ALA A 243 -18.22 -2.30 -0.55
CA ALA A 243 -17.02 -1.62 -1.07
C ALA A 243 -16.47 -2.31 -2.32
N GLU A 244 -16.44 -3.60 -2.31
CA GLU A 244 -16.02 -4.47 -3.40
C GLU A 244 -16.94 -4.35 -4.63
N ARG A 245 -18.25 -4.30 -4.43
CA ARG A 245 -19.22 -4.01 -5.49
C ARG A 245 -19.05 -2.61 -6.07
N GLN A 246 -18.64 -1.66 -5.25
CA GLN A 246 -18.36 -0.30 -5.70
C GLN A 246 -17.08 -0.28 -6.54
N TYR A 247 -16.01 -0.92 -6.08
CA TYR A 247 -14.75 -1.03 -6.81
C TYR A 247 -14.91 -1.73 -8.17
N LEU A 248 -15.62 -2.87 -8.20
CA LEU A 248 -15.93 -3.56 -9.48
C LEU A 248 -16.76 -2.69 -10.44
N ARG A 249 -17.65 -1.85 -9.91
CA ARG A 249 -18.39 -0.89 -10.73
C ARG A 249 -17.47 0.19 -11.31
N GLU A 250 -16.55 0.70 -10.51
CA GLU A 250 -15.58 1.71 -10.92
C GLU A 250 -14.61 1.12 -11.97
N LEU A 251 -14.11 -0.09 -11.72
CA LEU A 251 -13.28 -0.82 -12.67
C LEU A 251 -13.98 -1.05 -14.01
N LYS A 252 -15.24 -1.50 -13.99
CA LYS A 252 -16.06 -1.65 -15.20
C LYS A 252 -16.33 -0.34 -15.95
N ASN A 253 -16.50 0.76 -15.22
CA ASN A 253 -16.67 2.08 -15.81
C ASN A 253 -15.38 2.55 -16.50
N ILE A 254 -14.24 2.32 -15.89
CA ILE A 254 -12.92 2.62 -16.48
C ILE A 254 -12.68 1.72 -17.70
N ALA A 255 -12.94 0.42 -17.57
CA ALA A 255 -12.82 -0.54 -18.65
C ALA A 255 -13.68 -0.14 -19.87
N ALA A 256 -14.93 0.29 -19.64
CA ALA A 256 -15.82 0.77 -20.69
C ALA A 256 -15.27 2.00 -21.41
N TYR A 257 -14.62 2.92 -20.70
CA TYR A 257 -13.97 4.08 -21.31
C TYR A 257 -12.77 3.69 -22.20
N LEU A 258 -12.10 2.58 -21.84
CA LEU A 258 -10.96 2.03 -22.59
C LEU A 258 -11.37 1.01 -23.67
N GLY A 259 -12.67 0.79 -23.87
CA GLY A 259 -13.21 -0.03 -24.94
C GLY A 259 -13.56 -1.48 -24.57
N TYR A 260 -13.45 -1.84 -23.29
CA TYR A 260 -13.87 -3.15 -22.81
C TYR A 260 -15.34 -3.12 -22.34
N SER A 261 -16.08 -4.17 -22.61
CA SER A 261 -17.45 -4.31 -22.11
C SER A 261 -17.46 -4.82 -20.65
N GLY A 262 -18.54 -4.50 -19.93
CA GLY A 262 -18.72 -5.05 -18.58
C GLY A 262 -18.81 -6.58 -18.55
N GLU A 263 -19.25 -7.21 -19.63
CA GLU A 263 -19.35 -8.67 -19.81
C GLU A 263 -17.96 -9.31 -19.99
N GLU A 264 -17.03 -8.63 -20.66
CA GLU A 264 -15.64 -9.08 -20.78
C GLU A 264 -14.93 -9.07 -19.42
N ILE A 265 -15.18 -8.05 -18.60
CA ILE A 265 -14.66 -8.00 -17.23
C ILE A 265 -15.26 -9.13 -16.37
N ASP A 266 -16.55 -9.41 -16.51
CA ASP A 266 -17.19 -10.54 -15.80
C ASP A 266 -16.63 -11.89 -16.26
N ALA A 267 -16.32 -12.04 -17.55
CA ALA A 267 -15.70 -13.25 -18.08
C ALA A 267 -14.27 -13.43 -17.53
N MET A 268 -13.45 -12.39 -17.50
CA MET A 268 -12.11 -12.44 -16.91
C MET A 268 -12.17 -12.84 -15.42
N LEU A 269 -13.10 -12.27 -14.66
CA LEU A 269 -13.32 -12.63 -13.25
C LEU A 269 -13.77 -14.10 -13.12
N ALA A 270 -14.64 -14.59 -14.02
CA ALA A 270 -15.10 -15.98 -14.03
C ALA A 270 -13.97 -16.96 -14.39
N ASP A 271 -13.02 -16.54 -15.21
CA ASP A 271 -11.81 -17.29 -15.58
C ASP A 271 -10.73 -17.25 -14.50
N GLY A 272 -11.01 -16.57 -13.38
CA GLY A 272 -10.14 -16.55 -12.20
C GLY A 272 -9.12 -15.41 -12.15
N TRP A 273 -9.24 -14.42 -13.06
CA TRP A 273 -8.39 -13.24 -13.02
C TRP A 273 -8.70 -12.40 -11.77
N SER A 274 -7.67 -11.93 -11.12
CA SER A 274 -7.80 -10.93 -10.06
C SER A 274 -8.18 -9.56 -10.65
N THR A 275 -8.75 -8.70 -9.82
CA THR A 275 -9.06 -7.32 -10.23
C THR A 275 -7.82 -6.55 -10.68
N ASP A 276 -6.66 -6.87 -10.13
CA ASP A 276 -5.38 -6.24 -10.47
C ASP A 276 -4.87 -6.71 -11.84
N GLU A 277 -4.97 -8.01 -12.14
CA GLU A 277 -4.65 -8.56 -13.46
C GLU A 277 -5.56 -7.98 -14.54
N ILE A 278 -6.84 -7.78 -14.21
CA ILE A 278 -7.79 -7.11 -15.10
C ILE A 278 -7.43 -5.64 -15.27
N GLU A 279 -7.07 -4.94 -14.20
CA GLU A 279 -6.61 -3.55 -14.23
C GLU A 279 -5.35 -3.41 -15.10
N GLU A 280 -4.36 -4.30 -14.93
CA GLU A 280 -3.17 -4.36 -15.78
C GLU A 280 -3.51 -4.63 -17.25
N ALA A 281 -4.41 -5.56 -17.52
CA ALA A 281 -4.85 -5.87 -18.89
C ALA A 281 -5.58 -4.70 -19.57
N ILE A 282 -6.43 -3.98 -18.81
CA ILE A 282 -7.19 -2.81 -19.29
C ILE A 282 -6.26 -1.64 -19.61
N TYR A 283 -5.24 -1.41 -18.79
CA TYR A 283 -4.31 -0.32 -19.01
C TYR A 283 -3.16 -0.65 -19.97
N GLY A 284 -3.07 -1.90 -20.46
CA GLY A 284 -2.07 -2.32 -21.44
C GLY A 284 -0.63 -2.30 -20.91
N CYS A 285 -0.46 -2.58 -19.63
CA CYS A 285 0.85 -2.62 -18.97
C CYS A 285 1.45 -4.03 -18.99
#